data_838f9db8b053311e710109e69f203b58
#
_entry.id   838f9db8b053311e710109e69f203b58
#
_cell.length_a   1.000
_cell.length_b   1.000
_cell.length_c   1.000
_cell.angle_alpha   90.00
_cell.angle_beta   90.00
_cell.angle_gamma   90.00
#
_symmetry.space_group_name_H-M   'P 1'
#
loop_
_entity.id
_entity.type
_entity.pdbx_description
1 polymer ?
#
loop_
_entity_poly.entity_id
_entity_poly.type
_entity_poly.pdbx_seq_one_letter_code
_entity_poly.pdbx_strand_id
1 'polypeptide(L)'
;MKLLMHTCCAPCSIMCIETLRQEEIEPTLYWYNPNIHPMKEYKMRKNTFVEYAKMINAKLILENEYGLRKFIEGVYPDFDNRCGFCYKIRFEQTAKFAAENGFDAFTSTLFVSPYQNHELLIKTAKEAAEKHGVQFLYRDFRSFFKEGQNKARELELYMQKHCGCIFSEEDRYSKRRK
;
A
#
# COMPACT_ATOMS: atom_id res chain seq x y z
N MET A 1 -16.60 -11.81 -7.34
CA MET A 1 -15.99 -10.47 -7.52
C MET A 1 -14.48 -10.62 -7.66
N LYS A 2 -13.92 -10.15 -8.76
CA LYS A 2 -12.46 -10.09 -8.96
C LYS A 2 -11.93 -8.81 -8.32
N LEU A 3 -11.24 -8.93 -7.19
CA LEU A 3 -10.71 -7.80 -6.43
C LEU A 3 -9.20 -7.67 -6.62
N LEU A 4 -8.72 -6.47 -6.99
CA LEU A 4 -7.31 -6.11 -6.98
C LEU A 4 -7.00 -5.37 -5.69
N MET A 5 -6.04 -5.85 -4.89
CA MET A 5 -5.64 -5.19 -3.65
C MET A 5 -4.22 -4.60 -3.77
N HIS A 6 -4.12 -3.28 -3.78
CA HIS A 6 -2.83 -2.60 -3.63
C HIS A 6 -2.21 -2.93 -2.27
N THR A 7 -0.95 -3.30 -2.27
CA THR A 7 -0.23 -3.74 -1.07
C THR A 7 1.04 -2.93 -0.85
N CYS A 8 1.25 -2.43 0.37
CA CYS A 8 2.41 -1.60 0.71
C CYS A 8 3.54 -2.36 1.42
N CYS A 9 3.22 -3.40 2.17
CA CYS A 9 4.16 -4.24 2.91
C CYS A 9 3.46 -5.47 3.47
N ALA A 10 4.23 -6.48 3.87
CA ALA A 10 3.66 -7.72 4.42
C ALA A 10 2.90 -7.48 5.74
N PRO A 11 3.45 -6.79 6.76
CA PRO A 11 2.74 -6.59 8.02
C PRO A 11 1.39 -5.90 7.89
N CYS A 12 1.27 -4.94 6.95
CA CYS A 12 0.01 -4.23 6.70
C CYS A 12 -1.02 -5.11 5.97
N SER A 13 -0.57 -6.15 5.29
CA SER A 13 -1.42 -6.95 4.41
C SER A 13 -2.11 -8.11 5.12
N ILE A 14 -1.55 -8.62 6.22
CA ILE A 14 -2.00 -9.83 6.89
C ILE A 14 -3.50 -9.77 7.18
N MET A 15 -3.90 -8.84 8.03
CA MET A 15 -5.30 -8.76 8.47
C MET A 15 -6.25 -8.31 7.37
N CYS A 16 -5.78 -7.48 6.42
CA CYS A 16 -6.59 -7.09 5.27
C CYS A 16 -6.97 -8.31 4.42
N ILE A 17 -6.00 -9.20 4.15
CA ILE A 17 -6.23 -10.41 3.37
C ILE A 17 -7.12 -11.39 4.15
N GLU A 18 -6.81 -11.63 5.43
CA GLU A 18 -7.59 -12.54 6.26
C GLU A 18 -9.05 -12.10 6.38
N THR A 19 -9.30 -10.81 6.61
CA THR A 19 -10.66 -10.26 6.70
C THR A 19 -11.43 -10.47 5.40
N LEU A 20 -10.81 -10.18 4.24
CA LEU A 20 -11.45 -10.40 2.95
C LEU A 20 -11.72 -11.88 2.68
N ARG A 21 -10.79 -12.77 3.05
CA ARG A 21 -11.01 -14.23 2.94
C ARG A 21 -12.16 -14.73 3.82
N GLN A 22 -12.36 -14.14 5.00
CA GLN A 22 -13.53 -14.43 5.85
C GLN A 22 -14.84 -13.96 5.21
N GLU A 23 -14.79 -12.92 4.37
CA GLU A 23 -15.91 -12.46 3.54
C GLU A 23 -16.05 -13.24 2.20
N GLU A 24 -15.33 -14.36 2.06
CA GLU A 24 -15.27 -15.18 0.82
C GLU A 24 -14.73 -14.42 -0.40
N ILE A 25 -13.91 -13.41 -0.18
CA ILE A 25 -13.24 -12.62 -1.22
C ILE A 25 -11.75 -12.96 -1.24
N GLU A 26 -11.27 -13.60 -2.30
CA GLU A 26 -9.84 -13.85 -2.52
C GLU A 26 -9.25 -12.71 -3.35
N PRO A 27 -8.45 -11.80 -2.76
CA PRO A 27 -7.89 -10.68 -3.49
C PRO A 27 -6.67 -11.12 -4.34
N THR A 28 -6.53 -10.57 -5.53
CA THR A 28 -5.25 -10.57 -6.24
C THR A 28 -4.41 -9.43 -5.69
N LEU A 29 -3.22 -9.73 -5.19
CA LEU A 29 -2.32 -8.76 -4.59
C LEU A 29 -1.58 -7.99 -5.67
N TYR A 30 -1.48 -6.67 -5.52
CA TYR A 30 -0.81 -5.79 -6.46
C TYR A 30 0.25 -4.95 -5.75
N TRP A 31 1.50 -5.19 -6.11
CA TRP A 31 2.64 -4.44 -5.61
C TRP A 31 3.00 -3.32 -6.58
N TYR A 32 2.74 -2.08 -6.19
CA TYR A 32 3.20 -0.87 -6.87
C TYR A 32 3.50 0.21 -5.83
N ASN A 33 4.78 0.42 -5.54
CA ASN A 33 5.23 1.29 -4.46
C ASN A 33 6.45 2.13 -4.87
N PRO A 34 6.31 3.07 -5.82
CA PRO A 34 7.40 3.96 -6.23
C PRO A 34 7.78 4.96 -5.13
N ASN A 35 7.00 5.02 -4.06
CA ASN A 35 7.17 5.87 -2.89
C ASN A 35 8.05 5.25 -1.80
N ILE A 36 8.53 4.02 -1.95
CA ILE A 36 9.38 3.37 -0.94
C ILE A 36 10.84 3.64 -1.26
N HIS A 37 11.54 4.27 -0.33
CA HIS A 37 12.95 4.67 -0.40
C HIS A 37 13.67 4.44 0.94
N PRO A 38 15.01 4.34 0.94
CA PRO A 38 15.90 4.18 -0.21
C PRO A 38 15.78 2.81 -0.88
N MET A 39 16.62 2.53 -1.88
CA MET A 39 16.60 1.27 -2.65
C MET A 39 16.70 0.01 -1.78
N LYS A 40 17.47 0.06 -0.69
CA LYS A 40 17.59 -1.07 0.24
C LYS A 40 16.25 -1.37 0.91
N GLU A 41 15.55 -0.34 1.38
CA GLU A 41 14.23 -0.47 2.00
C GLU A 41 13.19 -1.00 1.00
N TYR A 42 13.19 -0.48 -0.22
CA TYR A 42 12.32 -0.96 -1.29
C TYR A 42 12.51 -2.46 -1.56
N LYS A 43 13.77 -2.89 -1.72
CA LYS A 43 14.10 -4.30 -1.95
C LYS A 43 13.70 -5.18 -0.76
N MET A 44 13.97 -4.74 0.46
CA MET A 44 13.63 -5.49 1.68
C MET A 44 12.14 -5.71 1.79
N ARG A 45 11.32 -4.66 1.64
CA ARG A 45 9.86 -4.78 1.71
C ARG A 45 9.30 -5.64 0.58
N LYS A 46 9.78 -5.44 -0.65
CA LYS A 46 9.35 -6.22 -1.80
C LYS A 46 9.64 -7.71 -1.61
N ASN A 47 10.87 -8.06 -1.25
CA ASN A 47 11.27 -9.45 -1.09
C ASN A 47 10.49 -10.13 0.03
N THR A 48 10.33 -9.47 1.18
CA THR A 48 9.50 -9.97 2.29
C THR A 48 8.05 -10.17 1.83
N PHE A 49 7.52 -9.24 1.04
CA PHE A 49 6.14 -9.37 0.55
C PHE A 49 5.97 -10.53 -0.44
N VAL A 50 6.93 -10.74 -1.33
CA VAL A 50 6.94 -11.89 -2.27
C VAL A 50 6.93 -13.21 -1.50
N GLU A 51 7.79 -13.35 -0.49
CA GLU A 51 7.84 -14.55 0.35
C GLU A 51 6.53 -14.75 1.12
N TYR A 52 5.97 -13.69 1.69
CA TYR A 52 4.69 -13.75 2.37
C TYR A 52 3.55 -14.17 1.44
N ALA A 53 3.47 -13.61 0.24
CA ALA A 53 2.45 -13.98 -0.75
C ALA A 53 2.54 -15.46 -1.15
N LYS A 54 3.74 -16.00 -1.31
CA LYS A 54 3.97 -17.44 -1.54
C LYS A 54 3.51 -18.27 -0.35
N MET A 55 3.87 -17.87 0.87
CA MET A 55 3.51 -18.57 2.11
C MET A 55 1.99 -18.75 2.24
N ILE A 56 1.22 -17.73 1.89
CA ILE A 56 -0.25 -17.76 1.98
C ILE A 56 -0.94 -18.22 0.69
N ASN A 57 -0.17 -18.66 -0.30
CA ASN A 57 -0.65 -19.09 -1.63
C ASN A 57 -1.54 -18.04 -2.32
N ALA A 58 -1.17 -16.75 -2.22
CA ALA A 58 -1.91 -15.66 -2.84
C ALA A 58 -1.35 -15.32 -4.22
N LYS A 59 -2.25 -14.97 -5.15
CA LYS A 59 -1.84 -14.46 -6.46
C LYS A 59 -1.25 -13.06 -6.31
N LEU A 60 -0.02 -12.86 -6.81
CA LEU A 60 0.70 -11.61 -6.73
C LEU A 60 1.09 -11.10 -8.11
N ILE A 61 0.81 -9.83 -8.37
CA ILE A 61 1.26 -9.07 -9.52
C ILE A 61 2.27 -8.02 -9.04
N LEU A 62 3.46 -8.03 -9.62
CA LEU A 62 4.56 -7.14 -9.25
C LEU A 62 4.77 -6.09 -10.35
N GLU A 63 4.53 -4.83 -10.01
CA GLU A 63 4.96 -3.68 -10.79
C GLU A 63 6.26 -3.16 -10.20
N ASN A 64 7.40 -3.55 -10.77
CA ASN A 64 8.73 -3.28 -10.24
C ASN A 64 9.23 -1.90 -10.63
N GLU A 65 8.72 -0.85 -10.01
CA GLU A 65 9.18 0.52 -10.20
C GLU A 65 9.78 1.06 -8.91
N TYR A 66 11.09 1.34 -8.91
CA TYR A 66 11.72 2.16 -7.88
C TYR A 66 11.67 3.62 -8.30
N GLY A 67 10.84 4.40 -7.65
CA GLY A 67 10.41 5.71 -8.14
C GLY A 67 10.96 6.91 -7.38
N LEU A 68 12.17 6.87 -6.78
CA LEU A 68 12.70 7.99 -6.00
C LEU A 68 12.66 9.32 -6.75
N ARG A 69 13.19 9.35 -7.98
CA ARG A 69 13.26 10.59 -8.78
C ARG A 69 11.87 11.11 -9.13
N LYS A 70 11.03 10.25 -9.67
CA LYS A 70 9.62 10.54 -10.00
C LYS A 70 8.84 11.02 -8.77
N PHE A 71 9.08 10.43 -7.61
CA PHE A 71 8.45 10.83 -6.36
C PHE A 71 8.89 12.25 -5.94
N ILE A 72 10.20 12.54 -5.97
CA ILE A 72 10.73 13.87 -5.64
C ILE A 72 10.19 14.93 -6.60
N GLU A 73 10.21 14.66 -7.90
CA GLU A 73 9.65 15.56 -8.92
C GLU A 73 8.17 15.85 -8.69
N GLY A 74 7.40 14.83 -8.31
CA GLY A 74 5.96 14.95 -8.09
C GLY A 74 5.58 15.68 -6.80
N VAL A 75 6.44 15.69 -5.78
CA VAL A 75 6.16 16.38 -4.50
C VAL A 75 6.81 17.77 -4.43
N TYR A 76 7.77 18.07 -5.30
CA TYR A 76 8.42 19.39 -5.34
C TYR A 76 7.45 20.48 -5.82
N PRO A 77 7.45 21.69 -5.23
CA PRO A 77 8.25 22.11 -4.06
C PRO A 77 7.55 21.91 -2.71
N ASP A 78 6.35 21.32 -2.68
CA ASP A 78 5.50 21.19 -1.49
C ASP A 78 5.71 19.82 -0.81
N PHE A 79 6.84 19.65 -0.15
CA PHE A 79 7.19 18.40 0.53
C PHE A 79 6.30 18.08 1.74
N ASP A 80 5.66 19.08 2.34
CA ASP A 80 4.79 18.88 3.50
C ASP A 80 3.47 18.19 3.12
N ASN A 81 2.96 18.42 1.91
CA ASN A 81 1.76 17.76 1.38
C ASN A 81 2.06 16.51 0.54
N ARG A 82 3.26 15.95 0.63
CA ARG A 82 3.71 14.80 -0.14
C ARG A 82 2.80 13.56 -0.06
N CYS A 83 2.07 13.39 1.05
CA CYS A 83 1.18 12.24 1.22
C CYS A 83 0.04 12.22 0.19
N GLY A 84 -0.49 13.38 -0.19
CA GLY A 84 -1.52 13.48 -1.25
C GLY A 84 -1.03 12.96 -2.59
N PHE A 85 0.17 13.36 -3.00
CA PHE A 85 0.80 12.81 -4.21
C PHE A 85 1.07 11.30 -4.08
N CYS A 86 1.58 10.87 -2.91
CA CYS A 86 1.88 9.48 -2.62
C CYS A 86 0.66 8.55 -2.75
N TYR A 87 -0.50 8.99 -2.25
CA TYR A 87 -1.74 8.23 -2.39
C TYR A 87 -2.23 8.22 -3.83
N LYS A 88 -2.19 9.39 -4.47
CA LYS A 88 -2.65 9.57 -5.85
C LYS A 88 -1.94 8.64 -6.83
N ILE A 89 -0.61 8.65 -6.86
CA ILE A 89 0.14 7.83 -7.83
C ILE A 89 -0.13 6.33 -7.65
N ARG A 90 -0.31 5.86 -6.41
CA ARG A 90 -0.59 4.45 -6.13
C ARG A 90 -2.01 4.06 -6.50
N PHE A 91 -3.00 4.86 -6.13
CA PHE A 91 -4.40 4.55 -6.41
C PHE A 91 -4.74 4.72 -7.88
N GLU A 92 -4.22 5.75 -8.56
CA GLU A 92 -4.41 5.90 -10.01
C GLU A 92 -3.84 4.71 -10.78
N GLN A 93 -2.61 4.28 -10.46
CA GLN A 93 -2.02 3.10 -11.12
C GLN A 93 -2.81 1.83 -10.81
N THR A 94 -3.24 1.64 -9.55
CA THR A 94 -4.02 0.46 -9.15
C THR A 94 -5.38 0.43 -9.83
N ALA A 95 -6.11 1.55 -9.84
CA ALA A 95 -7.42 1.66 -10.49
C ALA A 95 -7.31 1.46 -12.00
N LYS A 96 -6.32 2.08 -12.64
CA LYS A 96 -6.02 1.90 -14.06
C LYS A 96 -5.75 0.43 -14.40
N PHE A 97 -4.84 -0.19 -13.65
CA PHE A 97 -4.52 -1.61 -13.85
C PHE A 97 -5.73 -2.51 -13.65
N ALA A 98 -6.55 -2.24 -12.63
CA ALA A 98 -7.78 -2.98 -12.37
C ALA A 98 -8.76 -2.90 -13.55
N ALA A 99 -9.01 -1.70 -14.06
CA ALA A 99 -9.91 -1.47 -15.20
C ALA A 99 -9.40 -2.17 -16.48
N GLU A 100 -8.11 -2.03 -16.79
CA GLU A 100 -7.50 -2.61 -18.01
C GLU A 100 -7.41 -4.15 -17.98
N ASN A 101 -7.43 -4.77 -16.78
CA ASN A 101 -7.26 -6.22 -16.61
C ASN A 101 -8.53 -6.94 -16.13
N GLY A 102 -9.68 -6.30 -16.23
CA GLY A 102 -10.99 -6.92 -15.97
C GLY A 102 -11.21 -7.30 -14.50
N PHE A 103 -10.70 -6.48 -13.57
CA PHE A 103 -11.09 -6.53 -12.17
C PHE A 103 -12.37 -5.73 -11.95
N ASP A 104 -13.26 -6.24 -11.09
CA ASP A 104 -14.50 -5.55 -10.78
C ASP A 104 -14.28 -4.36 -9.85
N ALA A 105 -13.30 -4.49 -8.93
CA ALA A 105 -13.00 -3.49 -7.93
C ALA A 105 -11.53 -3.50 -7.54
N PHE A 106 -11.09 -2.40 -6.90
CA PHE A 106 -9.81 -2.36 -6.19
C PHE A 106 -9.98 -1.91 -4.74
N THR A 107 -8.99 -2.23 -3.92
CA THR A 107 -8.83 -1.77 -2.54
C THR A 107 -7.36 -1.58 -2.18
N SER A 108 -7.05 -1.26 -0.92
CA SER A 108 -5.66 -1.10 -0.49
C SER A 108 -5.45 -1.47 0.97
N THR A 109 -4.28 -2.03 1.26
CA THR A 109 -3.82 -2.26 2.63
C THR A 109 -3.46 -0.98 3.40
N LEU A 110 -3.44 0.17 2.74
CA LEU A 110 -3.22 1.46 3.43
C LEU A 110 -4.32 1.78 4.44
N PHE A 111 -5.52 1.24 4.24
CA PHE A 111 -6.66 1.45 5.15
C PHE A 111 -6.52 0.73 6.51
N VAL A 112 -5.43 -0.03 6.72
CA VAL A 112 -5.12 -0.63 8.03
C VAL A 112 -4.32 0.30 8.93
N SER A 113 -3.61 1.27 8.37
CA SER A 113 -2.69 2.10 9.14
C SER A 113 -3.41 3.26 9.86
N PRO A 114 -3.27 3.37 11.20
CA PRO A 114 -3.81 4.52 11.93
C PRO A 114 -2.97 5.80 11.73
N TYR A 115 -1.81 5.71 11.08
CA TYR A 115 -0.89 6.83 10.86
C TYR A 115 -1.09 7.53 9.51
N GLN A 116 -1.93 6.97 8.64
CA GLN A 116 -2.28 7.59 7.36
C GLN A 116 -3.43 8.58 7.52
N ASN A 117 -3.49 9.59 6.66
CA ASN A 117 -4.66 10.46 6.58
C ASN A 117 -5.82 9.70 5.93
N HIS A 118 -6.69 9.12 6.74
CA HIS A 118 -7.73 8.20 6.31
C HIS A 118 -8.76 8.84 5.37
N GLU A 119 -9.17 10.06 5.66
CA GLU A 119 -10.13 10.81 4.81
C GLU A 119 -9.53 11.12 3.43
N LEU A 120 -8.26 11.53 3.41
CA LEU A 120 -7.55 11.78 2.17
C LEU A 120 -7.35 10.50 1.36
N LEU A 121 -7.08 9.36 2.02
CA LEU A 121 -7.04 8.05 1.36
C LEU A 121 -8.36 7.72 0.67
N ILE A 122 -9.48 7.85 1.39
CA ILE A 122 -10.82 7.56 0.85
C ILE A 122 -11.12 8.47 -0.35
N LYS A 123 -10.88 9.77 -0.20
CA LYS A 123 -11.10 10.75 -1.26
C LYS A 123 -10.29 10.38 -2.51
N THR A 124 -9.00 10.18 -2.35
CA THR A 124 -8.09 9.88 -3.48
C THR A 124 -8.43 8.55 -4.16
N ALA A 125 -8.83 7.53 -3.39
CA ALA A 125 -9.25 6.24 -3.95
C ALA A 125 -10.56 6.36 -4.76
N LYS A 126 -11.52 7.15 -4.27
CA LYS A 126 -12.78 7.42 -5.00
C LYS A 126 -12.52 8.18 -6.30
N GLU A 127 -11.68 9.20 -6.27
CA GLU A 127 -11.28 9.96 -7.47
C GLU A 127 -10.60 9.06 -8.51
N ALA A 128 -9.73 8.15 -8.08
CA ALA A 128 -9.09 7.18 -8.98
C ALA A 128 -10.10 6.18 -9.56
N ALA A 129 -11.04 5.70 -8.75
CA ALA A 129 -12.11 4.79 -9.17
C ALA A 129 -12.99 5.43 -10.26
N GLU A 130 -13.44 6.65 -10.03
CA GLU A 130 -14.25 7.42 -10.97
C GLU A 130 -13.50 7.68 -12.29
N LYS A 131 -12.24 8.13 -12.19
CA LYS A 131 -11.39 8.43 -13.36
C LYS A 131 -11.18 7.22 -14.27
N HIS A 132 -11.05 6.03 -13.71
CA HIS A 132 -10.74 4.82 -14.47
C HIS A 132 -11.94 3.89 -14.68
N GLY A 133 -13.13 4.24 -14.17
CA GLY A 133 -14.35 3.46 -14.37
C GLY A 133 -14.32 2.09 -13.70
N VAL A 134 -13.71 1.97 -12.52
CA VAL A 134 -13.63 0.74 -11.73
C VAL A 134 -14.17 1.00 -10.31
N GLN A 135 -14.75 -0.01 -9.66
CA GLN A 135 -15.26 0.18 -8.30
C GLN A 135 -14.14 0.29 -7.27
N PHE A 136 -14.35 1.11 -6.25
CA PHE A 136 -13.50 1.14 -5.06
C PHE A 136 -14.20 0.41 -3.92
N LEU A 137 -13.65 -0.71 -3.48
CA LEU A 137 -14.12 -1.45 -2.31
C LEU A 137 -13.48 -0.86 -1.05
N TYR A 138 -14.23 -0.04 -0.34
CA TYR A 138 -13.78 0.51 0.94
C TYR A 138 -13.99 -0.49 2.08
N ARG A 139 -12.94 -0.70 2.88
CA ARG A 139 -12.99 -1.37 4.19
C ARG A 139 -12.08 -0.62 5.16
N ASP A 140 -12.58 -0.36 6.35
CA ASP A 140 -11.77 0.18 7.43
C ASP A 140 -11.11 -0.97 8.21
N PHE A 141 -9.82 -1.17 7.98
CA PHE A 141 -9.05 -2.22 8.63
C PHE A 141 -8.28 -1.74 9.87
N ARG A 142 -8.44 -0.48 10.30
CA ARG A 142 -7.63 0.11 11.39
C ARG A 142 -7.75 -0.62 12.70
N SER A 143 -8.92 -1.19 13.03
CA SER A 143 -9.13 -1.99 14.24
C SER A 143 -8.23 -3.23 14.31
N PHE A 144 -7.78 -3.74 13.17
CA PHE A 144 -6.93 -4.91 13.06
C PHE A 144 -5.42 -4.59 13.01
N PHE A 145 -5.04 -3.31 13.07
CA PHE A 145 -3.63 -2.91 12.93
C PHE A 145 -2.71 -3.63 13.91
N LYS A 146 -3.05 -3.60 15.21
CA LYS A 146 -2.24 -4.20 16.27
C LYS A 146 -2.11 -5.72 16.10
N GLU A 147 -3.19 -6.39 15.74
CA GLU A 147 -3.20 -7.83 15.48
C GLU A 147 -2.30 -8.18 14.30
N GLY A 148 -2.39 -7.45 13.19
CA GLY A 148 -1.52 -7.65 12.03
C GLY A 148 -0.05 -7.47 12.35
N GLN A 149 0.31 -6.48 13.18
CA GLN A 149 1.67 -6.28 13.64
C GLN A 149 2.18 -7.45 14.51
N ASN A 150 1.33 -8.00 15.37
CA ASN A 150 1.70 -9.15 16.20
C ASN A 150 1.91 -10.40 15.35
N LYS A 151 1.00 -10.72 14.44
CA LYS A 151 1.14 -11.84 13.50
C LYS A 151 2.40 -11.71 12.64
N ALA A 152 2.73 -10.50 12.18
CA ALA A 152 3.95 -10.26 11.44
C ALA A 152 5.22 -10.58 12.23
N ARG A 153 5.24 -10.29 13.54
CA ARG A 153 6.36 -10.64 14.43
C ARG A 153 6.43 -12.15 14.66
N GLU A 154 5.29 -12.80 14.87
CA GLU A 154 5.22 -14.27 15.03
C GLU A 154 5.73 -15.00 13.78
N LEU A 155 5.46 -14.44 12.59
CA LEU A 155 5.95 -14.95 11.31
C LEU A 155 7.39 -14.50 10.99
N GLU A 156 8.04 -13.75 11.89
CA GLU A 156 9.40 -13.22 11.72
C GLU A 156 9.59 -12.38 10.44
N LEU A 157 8.52 -11.70 10.01
CA LEU A 157 8.56 -10.84 8.83
C LEU A 157 9.31 -9.54 9.10
N TYR A 158 9.97 -9.02 8.08
CA TYR A 158 10.61 -7.71 8.16
C TYR A 158 9.59 -6.62 8.54
N MET A 159 9.88 -5.88 9.61
CA MET A 159 9.06 -4.78 10.13
C MET A 159 9.66 -3.46 9.71
N GLN A 160 8.94 -2.69 8.87
CA GLN A 160 9.39 -1.36 8.45
C GLN A 160 9.44 -0.39 9.63
N LYS A 161 10.41 0.53 9.58
CA LYS A 161 10.66 1.52 10.64
C LYS A 161 10.13 2.92 10.33
N HIS A 162 9.73 3.17 9.10
CA HIS A 162 9.14 4.43 8.64
C HIS A 162 8.05 4.15 7.59
N CYS A 163 7.26 5.16 7.23
CA CYS A 163 6.13 5.00 6.31
C CYS A 163 6.55 4.46 4.94
N GLY A 164 7.63 4.97 4.36
CA GLY A 164 8.17 4.45 3.10
C GLY A 164 9.02 5.45 2.34
N CYS A 165 8.58 6.70 2.21
CA CYS A 165 9.30 7.68 1.40
C CYS A 165 10.57 8.19 2.12
N ILE A 166 11.49 8.75 1.31
CA ILE A 166 12.74 9.28 1.81
C ILE A 166 12.55 10.37 2.87
N PHE A 167 11.49 11.16 2.77
CA PHE A 167 11.17 12.18 3.77
C PHE A 167 10.68 11.58 5.09
N SER A 168 9.96 10.47 5.07
CA SER A 168 9.56 9.77 6.30
C SER A 168 10.75 9.07 6.96
N GLU A 169 11.73 8.67 6.19
CA GLU A 169 13.02 8.17 6.67
C GLU A 169 13.80 9.30 7.37
N GLU A 170 13.93 10.45 6.71
CA GLU A 170 14.57 11.64 7.30
C GLU A 170 13.86 12.05 8.59
N ASP A 171 12.55 12.18 8.61
CA ASP A 171 11.75 12.53 9.80
C ASP A 171 12.02 11.56 10.96
N ARG A 172 12.16 10.28 10.66
CA ARG A 172 12.41 9.23 11.66
C ARG A 172 13.77 9.36 12.32
N TYR A 173 14.81 9.61 11.53
CA TYR A 173 16.20 9.52 11.98
C TYR A 173 16.87 10.86 12.26
N SER A 174 16.42 11.96 11.64
CA SER A 174 16.94 13.32 11.90
C SER A 174 16.33 13.97 13.14
N LYS A 175 15.39 13.33 13.82
CA LYS A 175 14.61 13.89 14.94
C LYS A 175 13.89 15.20 14.61
N ARG A 176 13.61 15.47 13.34
CA ARG A 176 12.71 16.55 12.94
C ARG A 176 11.30 16.19 13.44
N ARG A 177 11.01 16.60 14.68
CA ARG A 177 9.65 16.54 15.22
C ARG A 177 8.83 17.65 14.57
N LYS A 178 7.73 17.28 13.93
CA LYS A 178 6.68 18.25 13.62
C LYS A 178 6.00 18.73 14.88
#